data_a46c1a875607e962575314ff722b0436
#
_entry.id   a46c1a875607e962575314ff722b0436
#
_cell.length_a   1.000
_cell.length_b   1.000
_cell.length_c   1.000
_cell.angle_alpha   90.00
_cell.angle_beta   90.00
_cell.angle_gamma   90.00
#
_symmetry.space_group_name_H-M   'P 1'
#
loop_
_entity.id
_entity.type
_entity.pdbx_description
1 polymer ?
#
loop_
_entity_poly.entity_id
_entity_poly.type
_entity_poly.pdbx_seq_one_letter_code
_entity_poly.pdbx_strand_id
1 'polypeptide(L)'
;MPRKGPAPKRPVVSDPVYGAPIVSQLVNKILVDGKKSLAESIVYGALKGVEGKNGQDAVATIKKALDNVRPTLEVRSRRVGGSTYQVPVEVKPHRANTLALRWLVSYAKSRREKTMTERLQNEILDASNGLGAAVKRREDTHKMAESNKAFAHYRW
;
A
#
# COMPACT_ATOMS: atom_id res chain seq x y z
N MET A 1 0.15 0.10 26.78
CA MET A 1 1.42 0.49 26.14
C MET A 1 2.57 -0.21 26.85
N PRO A 2 3.56 -0.80 26.18
CA PRO A 2 4.69 -1.41 26.84
C PRO A 2 5.55 -0.34 27.52
N ARG A 3 5.88 -0.54 28.81
CA ARG A 3 6.65 0.43 29.60
C ARG A 3 8.16 0.41 29.31
N LYS A 4 8.69 -0.73 28.84
CA LYS A 4 10.14 -0.97 28.66
C LYS A 4 10.64 -0.79 27.22
N GLY A 5 9.81 -0.35 26.29
CA GLY A 5 10.19 -0.17 24.87
C GLY A 5 9.07 -0.53 23.89
N PRO A 6 9.31 -0.39 22.61
CA PRO A 6 8.33 -0.77 21.59
C PRO A 6 8.09 -2.28 21.58
N ALA A 7 6.85 -2.69 21.29
CA ALA A 7 6.52 -4.11 21.16
C ALA A 7 7.34 -4.78 20.06
N PRO A 8 7.80 -6.05 20.24
CA PRO A 8 8.54 -6.77 19.23
C PRO A 8 7.68 -6.95 17.97
N LYS A 9 8.26 -6.70 16.81
CA LYS A 9 7.59 -6.90 15.53
C LYS A 9 7.57 -8.39 15.19
N ARG A 10 6.38 -8.92 14.91
CA ARG A 10 6.26 -10.30 14.43
C ARG A 10 6.84 -10.43 13.02
N PRO A 11 7.60 -11.50 12.71
CA PRO A 11 8.07 -11.77 11.35
C PRO A 11 6.87 -12.02 10.43
N VAL A 12 6.99 -11.60 9.18
CA VAL A 12 5.97 -11.90 8.17
C VAL A 12 6.24 -13.30 7.63
N VAL A 13 5.27 -14.19 7.81
CA VAL A 13 5.34 -15.56 7.26
C VAL A 13 5.04 -15.50 5.77
N SER A 14 5.82 -16.23 4.96
CA SER A 14 5.58 -16.36 3.52
C SER A 14 4.26 -17.07 3.25
N ASP A 15 3.60 -16.71 2.16
CA ASP A 15 2.37 -17.36 1.72
C ASP A 15 2.64 -18.81 1.28
N PRO A 16 1.78 -19.78 1.67
CA PRO A 16 2.01 -21.18 1.32
C PRO A 16 1.88 -21.49 -0.18
N VAL A 17 1.08 -20.70 -0.91
CA VAL A 17 0.80 -20.93 -2.34
C VAL A 17 1.85 -20.25 -3.23
N TYR A 18 2.12 -18.98 -2.99
CA TYR A 18 3.02 -18.16 -3.81
C TYR A 18 4.43 -18.02 -3.20
N GLY A 19 4.69 -18.52 -2.00
CA GLY A 19 5.99 -18.44 -1.32
C GLY A 19 6.46 -17.00 -1.01
N ALA A 20 5.61 -15.99 -1.24
CA ALA A 20 5.97 -14.58 -1.17
C ALA A 20 5.37 -13.87 0.07
N PRO A 21 6.20 -13.23 0.91
CA PRO A 21 5.70 -12.50 2.09
C PRO A 21 4.73 -11.36 1.74
N ILE A 22 4.86 -10.82 0.55
CA ILE A 22 4.02 -9.71 0.06
C ILE A 22 2.56 -10.13 -0.10
N VAL A 23 2.30 -11.38 -0.48
CA VAL A 23 0.96 -11.96 -0.63
C VAL A 23 0.31 -12.09 0.74
N SER A 24 1.03 -12.61 1.75
CA SER A 24 0.53 -12.67 3.14
C SER A 24 0.22 -11.27 3.70
N GLN A 25 1.03 -10.27 3.38
CA GLN A 25 0.76 -8.89 3.77
C GLN A 25 -0.49 -8.34 3.10
N LEU A 26 -0.73 -8.67 1.83
CA LEU A 26 -1.92 -8.26 1.10
C LEU A 26 -3.18 -8.92 1.69
N VAL A 27 -3.15 -10.23 1.98
CA VAL A 27 -4.23 -10.94 2.68
C VAL A 27 -4.56 -10.25 4.01
N ASN A 28 -3.54 -9.93 4.82
CA ASN A 28 -3.73 -9.23 6.10
C ASN A 28 -4.31 -7.81 5.94
N LYS A 29 -4.14 -7.16 4.79
CA LYS A 29 -4.75 -5.84 4.53
C LYS A 29 -6.19 -5.90 4.06
N ILE A 30 -6.56 -6.98 3.40
CA ILE A 30 -7.94 -7.22 2.94
C ILE A 30 -8.80 -7.76 4.07
N LEU A 31 -8.20 -8.48 5.00
CA LEU A 31 -8.86 -9.11 6.15
C LEU A 31 -9.79 -8.14 6.89
N VAL A 32 -11.04 -8.56 7.06
CA VAL A 32 -12.09 -7.88 7.85
C VAL A 32 -12.72 -8.91 8.77
N ASP A 33 -12.99 -8.53 10.01
CA ASP A 33 -13.67 -9.36 11.04
C ASP A 33 -13.01 -10.74 11.29
N GLY A 34 -11.72 -10.87 11.03
CA GLY A 34 -11.01 -12.13 11.22
C GLY A 34 -11.30 -13.23 10.17
N LYS A 35 -12.04 -12.92 9.09
CA LYS A 35 -12.42 -13.89 8.03
C LYS A 35 -11.25 -14.17 7.08
N LYS A 36 -10.22 -14.85 7.57
CA LYS A 36 -8.96 -15.05 6.86
C LYS A 36 -9.12 -15.88 5.59
N SER A 37 -9.89 -16.99 5.64
CA SER A 37 -10.13 -17.84 4.48
C SER A 37 -10.79 -17.11 3.31
N LEU A 38 -11.73 -16.19 3.60
CA LEU A 38 -12.35 -15.35 2.58
C LEU A 38 -11.34 -14.36 1.99
N ALA A 39 -10.50 -13.75 2.82
CA ALA A 39 -9.46 -12.84 2.35
C ALA A 39 -8.44 -13.56 1.46
N GLU A 40 -8.02 -14.77 1.81
CA GLU A 40 -7.15 -15.63 0.99
C GLU A 40 -7.80 -15.96 -0.34
N SER A 41 -9.07 -16.37 -0.35
CA SER A 41 -9.84 -16.69 -1.56
C SER A 41 -9.92 -15.49 -2.50
N ILE A 42 -10.15 -14.28 -1.99
CA ILE A 42 -10.18 -13.04 -2.77
C ILE A 42 -8.81 -12.75 -3.39
N VAL A 43 -7.74 -12.85 -2.60
CA VAL A 43 -6.38 -12.56 -3.08
C VAL A 43 -5.95 -13.58 -4.13
N TYR A 44 -6.12 -14.86 -3.87
CA TYR A 44 -5.73 -15.90 -4.84
C TYR A 44 -6.53 -15.83 -6.12
N GLY A 45 -7.83 -15.55 -6.04
CA GLY A 45 -8.67 -15.32 -7.21
C GLY A 45 -8.20 -14.12 -8.04
N ALA A 46 -7.83 -13.02 -7.38
CA ALA A 46 -7.31 -11.82 -8.04
C ALA A 46 -5.96 -12.10 -8.72
N LEU A 47 -5.05 -12.83 -8.05
CA LEU A 47 -3.74 -13.19 -8.60
C LEU A 47 -3.84 -14.10 -9.82
N LYS A 48 -4.68 -15.14 -9.77
CA LYS A 48 -4.97 -16.00 -10.94
C LYS A 48 -5.52 -15.18 -12.10
N GLY A 49 -6.39 -14.20 -11.83
CA GLY A 49 -6.91 -13.30 -12.86
C GLY A 49 -5.85 -12.36 -13.45
N VAL A 50 -4.87 -11.93 -12.67
CA VAL A 50 -3.72 -11.14 -13.13
C VAL A 50 -2.85 -11.97 -14.06
N GLU A 51 -2.52 -13.21 -13.70
CA GLU A 51 -1.76 -14.15 -14.55
C GLU A 51 -2.48 -14.41 -15.87
N GLY A 52 -3.79 -14.67 -15.81
CA GLY A 52 -4.60 -14.93 -17.01
C GLY A 52 -4.69 -13.77 -17.99
N LYS A 53 -4.62 -12.51 -17.51
CA LYS A 53 -4.68 -11.32 -18.36
C LYS A 53 -3.32 -10.86 -18.89
N ASN A 54 -2.28 -10.94 -18.08
CA ASN A 54 -0.94 -10.43 -18.44
C ASN A 54 0.02 -11.50 -18.96
N GLY A 55 -0.26 -12.79 -18.74
CA GLY A 55 0.68 -13.86 -19.03
C GLY A 55 2.00 -13.79 -18.25
N GLN A 56 2.08 -12.93 -17.23
CA GLN A 56 3.25 -12.72 -16.39
C GLN A 56 3.01 -13.28 -14.98
N ASP A 57 4.08 -13.60 -14.26
CA ASP A 57 4.01 -14.01 -12.86
C ASP A 57 3.27 -12.95 -12.02
N ALA A 58 2.24 -13.39 -11.29
CA ALA A 58 1.45 -12.52 -10.44
C ALA A 58 2.29 -11.82 -9.36
N VAL A 59 3.28 -12.52 -8.79
CA VAL A 59 4.15 -11.96 -7.75
C VAL A 59 5.03 -10.84 -8.31
N ALA A 60 5.56 -11.02 -9.52
CA ALA A 60 6.34 -9.99 -10.21
C ALA A 60 5.45 -8.77 -10.52
N THR A 61 4.22 -8.99 -10.99
CA THR A 61 3.25 -7.92 -11.30
C THR A 61 2.87 -7.14 -10.04
N ILE A 62 2.62 -7.81 -8.89
CA ILE A 62 2.35 -7.12 -7.62
C ILE A 62 3.57 -6.29 -7.17
N LYS A 63 4.78 -6.85 -7.25
CA LYS A 63 5.99 -6.10 -6.88
C LYS A 63 6.10 -4.83 -7.71
N LYS A 64 5.94 -4.93 -9.02
CA LYS A 64 5.95 -3.78 -9.93
C LYS A 64 4.84 -2.77 -9.59
N ALA A 65 3.61 -3.23 -9.33
CA ALA A 65 2.51 -2.37 -8.92
C ALA A 65 2.83 -1.62 -7.61
N LEU A 66 3.39 -2.32 -6.61
CA LEU A 66 3.77 -1.68 -5.35
C LEU A 66 4.93 -0.70 -5.50
N ASP A 67 5.91 -0.99 -6.36
CA ASP A 67 7.01 -0.05 -6.65
C ASP A 67 6.46 1.24 -7.26
N ASN A 68 5.45 1.15 -8.13
CA ASN A 68 4.77 2.30 -8.70
C ASN A 68 3.90 3.08 -7.68
N VAL A 69 3.42 2.45 -6.62
CA VAL A 69 2.55 3.07 -5.60
C VAL A 69 3.33 3.56 -4.37
N ARG A 70 4.55 3.07 -4.12
CA ARG A 70 5.35 3.45 -2.94
C ARG A 70 5.66 4.95 -2.93
N PRO A 71 5.29 5.67 -1.85
CA PRO A 71 5.70 7.06 -1.70
C PRO A 71 7.13 7.16 -1.17
N THR A 72 7.90 8.11 -1.67
CA THR A 72 9.22 8.49 -1.13
C THR A 72 9.10 9.58 -0.07
N LEU A 73 8.09 10.45 -0.19
CA LEU A 73 7.80 11.55 0.72
C LEU A 73 6.39 11.45 1.27
N GLU A 74 6.21 11.86 2.52
CA GLU A 74 4.91 12.09 3.13
C GLU A 74 4.91 13.45 3.83
N VAL A 75 3.72 13.97 4.12
CA VAL A 75 3.56 15.21 4.85
C VAL A 75 3.11 14.89 6.27
N ARG A 76 3.78 15.47 7.26
CA ARG A 76 3.41 15.35 8.68
C ARG A 76 3.13 16.72 9.27
N SER A 77 2.05 16.82 10.02
CA SER A 77 1.74 18.05 10.75
C SER A 77 2.66 18.20 11.95
N ARG A 78 3.23 19.41 12.11
CA ARG A 78 4.01 19.82 13.28
C ARG A 78 3.50 21.16 13.80
N ARG A 79 3.32 21.27 15.10
CA ARG A 79 2.93 22.52 15.73
C ARG A 79 4.18 23.30 16.19
N VAL A 80 4.34 24.51 15.69
CA VAL A 80 5.44 25.41 16.05
C VAL A 80 4.86 26.78 16.37
N GLY A 81 5.14 27.31 17.57
CA GLY A 81 4.67 28.63 17.98
C GLY A 81 3.15 28.83 17.93
N GLY A 82 2.36 27.77 18.15
CA GLY A 82 0.89 27.83 18.09
C GLY A 82 0.29 27.55 16.71
N SER A 83 1.07 27.63 15.63
CA SER A 83 0.64 27.32 14.26
C SER A 83 0.98 25.89 13.86
N THR A 84 0.13 25.26 13.06
CA THR A 84 0.36 23.90 12.56
C THR A 84 0.87 23.96 11.12
N TYR A 85 2.08 23.41 10.92
CA TYR A 85 2.71 23.34 9.62
C TYR A 85 2.72 21.91 9.09
N GLN A 86 2.55 21.76 7.78
CA GLN A 86 2.67 20.48 7.09
C GLN A 86 4.13 20.31 6.63
N VAL A 87 4.87 19.47 7.33
CA VAL A 87 6.32 19.28 7.09
C VAL A 87 6.55 18.06 6.22
N PRO A 88 7.24 18.18 5.06
CA PRO A 88 7.59 17.03 4.24
C PRO A 88 8.70 16.21 4.91
N VAL A 89 8.48 14.89 4.95
CA VAL A 89 9.41 13.94 5.59
C VAL A 89 9.61 12.73 4.66
N GLU A 90 10.82 12.23 4.58
CA GLU A 90 11.13 11.00 3.87
C GLU A 90 10.47 9.79 4.54
N VAL A 91 9.93 8.90 3.73
CA VAL A 91 9.23 7.70 4.20
C VAL A 91 10.21 6.54 4.33
N LYS A 92 10.31 5.94 5.52
CA LYS A 92 11.12 4.73 5.71
C LYS A 92 10.59 3.58 4.83
N PRO A 93 11.44 2.70 4.25
CA PRO A 93 11.04 1.64 3.32
C PRO A 93 9.91 0.74 3.83
N HIS A 94 9.98 0.34 5.09
CA HIS A 94 8.93 -0.48 5.73
C HIS A 94 7.56 0.24 5.75
N ARG A 95 7.56 1.55 6.02
CA ARG A 95 6.34 2.37 6.02
C ARG A 95 5.82 2.59 4.60
N ALA A 96 6.71 2.83 3.63
CA ALA A 96 6.35 2.99 2.22
C ALA A 96 5.61 1.74 1.70
N ASN A 97 6.10 0.53 2.01
CA ASN A 97 5.41 -0.72 1.67
C ASN A 97 4.02 -0.82 2.33
N THR A 98 3.93 -0.45 3.61
CA THR A 98 2.65 -0.49 4.34
C THR A 98 1.65 0.49 3.76
N LEU A 99 2.08 1.69 3.37
CA LEU A 99 1.23 2.69 2.72
C LEU A 99 0.78 2.24 1.34
N ALA A 100 1.70 1.72 0.52
CA ALA A 100 1.38 1.22 -0.81
C ALA A 100 0.31 0.11 -0.77
N LEU A 101 0.49 -0.90 0.09
CA LEU A 101 -0.51 -1.97 0.29
C LEU A 101 -1.86 -1.42 0.77
N ARG A 102 -1.84 -0.46 1.70
CA ARG A 102 -3.06 0.16 2.20
C ARG A 102 -3.80 0.92 1.11
N TRP A 103 -3.10 1.72 0.33
CA TRP A 103 -3.70 2.48 -0.77
C TRP A 103 -4.24 1.56 -1.85
N LEU A 104 -3.48 0.55 -2.26
CA LEU A 104 -3.92 -0.43 -3.25
C LEU A 104 -5.27 -1.06 -2.85
N VAL A 105 -5.38 -1.57 -1.61
CA VAL A 105 -6.60 -2.19 -1.11
C VAL A 105 -7.73 -1.17 -0.95
N SER A 106 -7.43 0.04 -0.44
CA SER A 106 -8.44 1.08 -0.24
C SER A 106 -9.07 1.51 -1.57
N TYR A 107 -8.25 1.75 -2.59
CA TYR A 107 -8.74 2.15 -3.91
C TYR A 107 -9.36 1.00 -4.69
N ALA A 108 -8.89 -0.24 -4.51
CA ALA A 108 -9.61 -1.40 -5.01
C ALA A 108 -11.05 -1.46 -4.45
N LYS A 109 -11.25 -1.21 -3.15
CA LYS A 109 -12.60 -1.18 -2.54
C LYS A 109 -13.52 -0.12 -3.14
N SER A 110 -12.98 1.00 -3.60
CA SER A 110 -13.77 2.10 -4.19
C SER A 110 -14.09 1.94 -5.67
N ARG A 111 -13.57 0.88 -6.32
CA ARG A 111 -13.86 0.59 -7.73
C ARG A 111 -15.33 0.14 -7.93
N ARG A 112 -15.79 0.21 -9.17
CA ARG A 112 -17.19 -0.05 -9.54
C ARG A 112 -17.49 -1.50 -9.91
N GLU A 113 -16.46 -2.35 -10.07
CA GLU A 113 -16.63 -3.76 -10.40
C GLU A 113 -17.48 -4.49 -9.34
N LYS A 114 -18.12 -5.59 -9.73
CA LYS A 114 -19.08 -6.30 -8.87
C LYS A 114 -18.39 -6.99 -7.69
N THR A 115 -17.33 -7.73 -7.93
CA THR A 115 -16.64 -8.52 -6.91
C THR A 115 -15.35 -7.87 -6.43
N MET A 116 -14.97 -8.10 -5.14
CA MET A 116 -13.70 -7.59 -4.61
C MET A 116 -12.49 -8.22 -5.32
N THR A 117 -12.63 -9.45 -5.80
CA THR A 117 -11.61 -10.15 -6.59
C THR A 117 -11.28 -9.39 -7.88
N GLU A 118 -12.29 -9.01 -8.65
CA GLU A 118 -12.15 -8.23 -9.89
C GLU A 118 -11.60 -6.83 -9.62
N ARG A 119 -12.09 -6.16 -8.57
CA ARG A 119 -11.61 -4.85 -8.14
C ARG A 119 -10.12 -4.87 -7.83
N LEU A 120 -9.68 -5.85 -7.03
CA LEU A 120 -8.28 -6.00 -6.67
C LEU A 120 -7.41 -6.34 -7.87
N GLN A 121 -7.86 -7.27 -8.72
CA GLN A 121 -7.18 -7.65 -9.95
C GLN A 121 -6.93 -6.45 -10.85
N ASN A 122 -7.98 -5.67 -11.15
CA ASN A 122 -7.88 -4.54 -12.05
C ASN A 122 -7.02 -3.40 -11.44
N GLU A 123 -7.12 -3.15 -10.13
CA GLU A 123 -6.26 -2.16 -9.48
C GLU A 123 -4.77 -2.56 -9.51
N ILE A 124 -4.44 -3.85 -9.32
CA ILE A 124 -3.06 -4.35 -9.45
C ILE A 124 -2.55 -4.16 -10.89
N LEU A 125 -3.36 -4.50 -11.90
CA LEU A 125 -2.99 -4.35 -13.31
C LEU A 125 -2.77 -2.88 -13.67
N ASP A 126 -3.70 -1.99 -13.30
CA ASP A 126 -3.58 -0.55 -13.55
C ASP A 126 -2.32 0.02 -12.86
N ALA A 127 -2.11 -0.33 -11.57
CA ALA A 127 -0.94 0.12 -10.83
C ALA A 127 0.38 -0.41 -11.42
N SER A 128 0.42 -1.63 -11.93
CA SER A 128 1.61 -2.18 -12.61
C SER A 128 1.99 -1.42 -13.87
N ASN A 129 0.99 -0.81 -14.53
CA ASN A 129 1.17 0.05 -15.72
C ASN A 129 1.35 1.54 -15.36
N GLY A 130 1.45 1.89 -14.08
CA GLY A 130 1.59 3.27 -13.63
C GLY A 130 0.28 4.06 -13.67
N LEU A 131 -0.85 3.39 -13.76
CA LEU A 131 -2.19 3.95 -13.82
C LEU A 131 -2.97 3.65 -12.53
N GLY A 132 -4.20 4.17 -12.44
CA GLY A 132 -5.10 3.87 -11.34
C GLY A 132 -5.04 4.86 -10.18
N ALA A 133 -6.04 4.75 -9.29
CA ALA A 133 -6.25 5.68 -8.20
C ALA A 133 -5.17 5.57 -7.10
N ALA A 134 -4.59 4.40 -6.90
CA ALA A 134 -3.50 4.20 -5.96
C ALA A 134 -2.22 4.94 -6.38
N VAL A 135 -1.87 4.92 -7.68
CA VAL A 135 -0.74 5.68 -8.24
C VAL A 135 -1.01 7.17 -8.14
N LYS A 136 -2.22 7.62 -8.50
CA LYS A 136 -2.61 9.02 -8.35
C LYS A 136 -2.48 9.51 -6.91
N ARG A 137 -2.83 8.68 -5.92
CA ARG A 137 -2.63 9.03 -4.49
C ARG A 137 -1.18 9.26 -4.13
N ARG A 138 -0.25 8.46 -4.67
CA ARG A 138 1.19 8.72 -4.51
C ARG A 138 1.57 10.09 -5.08
N GLU A 139 1.14 10.38 -6.30
CA GLU A 139 1.43 11.66 -6.97
C GLU A 139 0.87 12.85 -6.18
N ASP A 140 -0.38 12.77 -5.72
CA ASP A 140 -0.98 13.81 -4.89
C ASP A 140 -0.20 14.02 -3.58
N THR A 141 0.26 12.93 -2.95
CA THR A 141 1.09 13.00 -1.74
C THR A 141 2.43 13.68 -2.02
N HIS A 142 3.08 13.35 -3.16
CA HIS A 142 4.33 13.99 -3.58
C HIS A 142 4.13 15.47 -3.91
N LYS A 143 3.05 15.84 -4.62
CA LYS A 143 2.69 17.24 -4.90
C LYS A 143 2.48 18.05 -3.60
N MET A 144 1.77 17.47 -2.63
CA MET A 144 1.60 18.11 -1.32
C MET A 144 2.95 18.30 -0.60
N ALA A 145 3.84 17.31 -0.66
CA ALA A 145 5.16 17.42 -0.05
C ALA A 145 6.03 18.48 -0.75
N GLU A 146 5.95 18.59 -2.07
CA GLU A 146 6.66 19.59 -2.85
C GLU A 146 6.14 20.99 -2.57
N SER A 147 4.82 21.20 -2.54
CA SER A 147 4.20 22.49 -2.19
C SER A 147 4.59 22.98 -0.80
N ASN A 148 4.83 22.06 0.14
CA ASN A 148 5.23 22.36 1.50
C ASN A 148 6.77 22.32 1.71
N LYS A 149 7.56 22.28 0.64
CA LYS A 149 9.03 22.19 0.70
C LYS A 149 9.67 23.35 1.49
N ALA A 150 9.05 24.52 1.47
CA ALA A 150 9.49 25.69 2.24
C ALA A 150 9.55 25.42 3.76
N PHE A 151 8.72 24.50 4.28
CA PHE A 151 8.66 24.12 5.70
C PHE A 151 9.57 22.93 6.05
N ALA A 152 10.40 22.45 5.13
CA ALA A 152 11.28 21.30 5.36
C ALA A 152 12.30 21.55 6.49
N HIS A 153 12.68 22.80 6.73
CA HIS A 153 13.58 23.19 7.82
C HIS A 153 12.98 22.99 9.23
N TYR A 154 11.66 22.82 9.34
CA TYR A 154 10.99 22.44 10.59
C TYR A 154 11.06 20.93 10.88
N ARG A 155 11.77 20.15 10.06
CA ARG A 155 11.97 18.71 10.28
C ARG A 155 12.80 18.49 11.57
N TRP A 156 12.41 17.51 12.41
CA TRP A 156 13.16 17.06 13.60
C TRP A 156 13.95 15.79 13.29
#